data_91908e512a9ccfd5611a4d09f41820ef
#
_entry.id   91908e512a9ccfd5611a4d09f41820ef
#
_cell.length_a   1.000
_cell.length_b   1.000
_cell.length_c   1.000
_cell.angle_alpha   90.00
_cell.angle_beta   90.00
_cell.angle_gamma   90.00
#
_symmetry.space_group_name_H-M   'P 1'
#
loop_
_entity.id
_entity.type
_entity.pdbx_description
1 polymer ?
#
loop_
_entity_poly.entity_id
_entity_poly.type
_entity_poly.pdbx_seq_one_letter_code
_entity_poly.pdbx_strand_id
1 'polypeptide(L)'
;MTFDIDEVRQYIMNSSHESKIYIGGDSERIKLPNGKWVADYATVVVIHIDGKHGAKIFGEVTREPDFDHKIARPSLRLMNEVYKVQNLYSQLQEVIGYRHCEIHLDLNPDERHGSSCVVTQAIGYILGTCNIKAHVKPNAFAASIAADRFKALSAA
;
A
#
# COMPACT_ATOMS: atom_id res chain seq x y z
N MET A 1 -12.57 6.32 -6.01
CA MET A 1 -12.88 4.89 -5.86
C MET A 1 -12.45 4.45 -4.47
N THR A 2 -13.39 3.96 -3.70
CA THR A 2 -13.17 3.48 -2.33
C THR A 2 -13.77 2.09 -2.17
N PHE A 3 -13.28 1.33 -1.19
CA PHE A 3 -13.90 0.08 -0.79
C PHE A 3 -14.59 0.23 0.57
N ASP A 4 -15.55 -0.64 0.83
CA ASP A 4 -16.15 -0.75 2.15
C ASP A 4 -15.26 -1.64 3.03
N ILE A 5 -14.73 -1.09 4.12
CA ILE A 5 -13.84 -1.83 5.03
C ILE A 5 -14.54 -3.05 5.65
N ASP A 6 -15.84 -2.95 5.89
CA ASP A 6 -16.59 -4.07 6.46
C ASP A 6 -16.74 -5.22 5.45
N GLU A 7 -16.85 -4.91 4.17
CA GLU A 7 -16.84 -5.91 3.10
C GLU A 7 -15.49 -6.64 3.05
N VAL A 8 -14.39 -5.90 3.16
CA VAL A 8 -13.04 -6.49 3.19
C VAL A 8 -12.88 -7.39 4.41
N ARG A 9 -13.29 -6.92 5.59
CA ARG A 9 -13.26 -7.70 6.83
C ARG A 9 -14.07 -8.99 6.68
N GLN A 10 -15.27 -8.89 6.15
CA GLN A 10 -16.15 -10.05 5.97
C GLN A 10 -15.55 -11.07 5.03
N TYR A 11 -14.94 -10.61 3.94
CA TYR A 11 -14.28 -11.49 2.99
C TYR A 11 -13.11 -12.24 3.64
N ILE A 12 -12.28 -11.56 4.40
CA ILE A 12 -11.15 -12.19 5.13
C ILE A 12 -11.69 -13.20 6.15
N MET A 13 -12.70 -12.84 6.95
CA MET A 13 -13.29 -13.74 7.95
C MET A 13 -13.82 -15.02 7.32
N ASN A 14 -14.42 -14.92 6.14
CA ASN A 14 -14.99 -16.07 5.42
C ASN A 14 -13.95 -16.85 4.62
N SER A 15 -12.72 -16.37 4.52
CA SER A 15 -11.65 -17.07 3.82
C SER A 15 -11.00 -18.11 4.72
N SER A 16 -10.36 -19.12 4.10
CA SER A 16 -9.65 -20.15 4.88
C SER A 16 -8.50 -19.55 5.69
N HIS A 17 -8.12 -20.23 6.77
CA HIS A 17 -6.94 -19.85 7.57
C HIS A 17 -5.61 -20.02 6.81
N GLU A 18 -5.62 -20.75 5.71
CA GLU A 18 -4.45 -20.92 4.82
C GLU A 18 -4.33 -19.79 3.81
N SER A 19 -5.32 -18.93 3.70
CA SER A 19 -5.26 -17.75 2.84
C SER A 19 -4.17 -16.79 3.30
N LYS A 20 -3.48 -16.18 2.33
CA LYS A 20 -2.40 -15.22 2.59
C LYS A 20 -2.89 -13.83 2.25
N ILE A 21 -2.60 -12.88 3.13
CA ILE A 21 -3.04 -11.50 2.99
C ILE A 21 -1.82 -10.63 2.69
N TYR A 22 -1.94 -9.79 1.67
CA TYR A 22 -0.90 -8.82 1.31
C TYR A 22 -1.52 -7.43 1.27
N ILE A 23 -0.93 -6.48 1.99
CA ILE A 23 -1.37 -5.09 2.01
C ILE A 23 -0.27 -4.26 1.38
N GLY A 24 -0.62 -3.48 0.38
CA GLY A 24 0.35 -2.66 -0.32
C GLY A 24 -0.17 -1.28 -0.65
N GLY A 25 0.76 -0.38 -0.94
CA GLY A 25 0.46 0.99 -1.33
C GLY A 25 1.40 1.49 -2.39
N ASP A 26 0.91 2.41 -3.20
CA ASP A 26 1.67 3.13 -4.20
C ASP A 26 1.12 4.55 -4.31
N SER A 27 1.93 5.48 -4.78
CA SER A 27 1.49 6.85 -4.99
C SER A 27 2.11 7.45 -6.24
N GLU A 28 1.42 8.42 -6.80
CA GLU A 28 1.86 9.13 -7.99
C GLU A 28 1.60 10.62 -7.83
N ARG A 29 2.59 11.41 -8.20
CA ARG A 29 2.51 12.87 -8.22
C ARG A 29 1.95 13.32 -9.56
N ILE A 30 0.92 14.16 -9.54
CA ILE A 30 0.21 14.61 -10.74
C ILE A 30 0.11 16.13 -10.74
N LYS A 31 0.39 16.75 -11.87
CA LYS A 31 0.16 18.18 -12.08
C LYS A 31 -1.22 18.39 -12.72
N LEU A 32 -2.08 19.14 -12.05
CA LEU A 32 -3.39 19.49 -12.56
C LEU A 32 -3.32 20.61 -13.60
N PRO A 33 -4.36 20.77 -14.46
CA PRO A 33 -4.41 21.84 -15.47
C PRO A 33 -4.26 23.25 -14.87
N ASN A 34 -4.69 23.45 -13.61
CA ASN A 34 -4.53 24.75 -12.92
C ASN A 34 -3.13 24.99 -12.35
N GLY A 35 -2.18 24.08 -12.61
CA GLY A 35 -0.79 24.18 -12.15
C GLY A 35 -0.54 23.63 -10.75
N LYS A 36 -1.57 23.23 -10.01
CA LYS A 36 -1.40 22.63 -8.69
C LYS A 36 -0.90 21.19 -8.79
N TRP A 37 -0.08 20.81 -7.83
CA TRP A 37 0.40 19.45 -7.69
C TRP A 37 -0.45 18.69 -6.66
N VAL A 38 -0.85 17.49 -7.03
CA VAL A 38 -1.57 16.55 -6.16
C VAL A 38 -0.86 15.20 -6.17
N ALA A 39 -1.19 14.37 -5.20
CA ALA A 39 -0.74 12.99 -5.15
C ALA A 39 -1.95 12.06 -5.12
N ASP A 40 -1.94 11.06 -5.97
CA ASP A 40 -2.90 9.96 -5.95
C ASP A 40 -2.26 8.80 -5.17
N TYR A 41 -2.97 8.32 -4.15
CA TYR A 41 -2.55 7.21 -3.31
C TYR A 41 -3.45 6.02 -3.57
N ALA A 42 -2.86 4.89 -3.94
CA ALA A 42 -3.55 3.62 -4.05
C ALA A 42 -3.14 2.71 -2.91
N THR A 43 -4.11 2.16 -2.20
CA THR A 43 -3.90 1.09 -1.23
C THR A 43 -4.69 -0.13 -1.64
N VAL A 44 -4.10 -1.31 -1.49
CA VAL A 44 -4.72 -2.57 -1.89
C VAL A 44 -4.60 -3.61 -0.80
N VAL A 45 -5.60 -4.49 -0.75
CA VAL A 45 -5.56 -5.74 0.00
C VAL A 45 -5.67 -6.87 -1.01
N VAL A 46 -4.68 -7.73 -1.06
CA VAL A 46 -4.68 -8.93 -1.90
C VAL A 46 -4.89 -10.14 -1.00
N ILE A 47 -5.95 -10.90 -1.24
CA ILE A 47 -6.24 -12.11 -0.50
C ILE A 47 -5.98 -13.29 -1.45
N HIS A 48 -4.88 -13.99 -1.21
CA HIS A 48 -4.49 -15.16 -1.99
C HIS A 48 -5.22 -16.37 -1.42
N ILE A 49 -6.26 -16.81 -2.13
CA ILE A 49 -7.23 -17.80 -1.63
C ILE A 49 -6.52 -19.14 -1.42
N ASP A 50 -6.58 -19.63 -0.18
CA ASP A 50 -5.90 -20.87 0.26
C ASP A 50 -4.38 -20.86 0.00
N GLY A 51 -3.80 -19.69 -0.30
CA GLY A 51 -2.40 -19.55 -0.67
C GLY A 51 -2.04 -20.02 -2.07
N LYS A 52 -3.02 -20.43 -2.91
CA LYS A 52 -2.76 -21.01 -4.24
C LYS A 52 -3.92 -20.99 -5.23
N HIS A 53 -5.12 -20.56 -4.84
CA HIS A 53 -6.33 -20.68 -5.67
C HIS A 53 -6.81 -19.34 -6.21
N GLY A 54 -5.91 -18.51 -6.71
CA GLY A 54 -6.22 -17.19 -7.22
C GLY A 54 -6.27 -16.14 -6.13
N ALA A 55 -6.65 -14.92 -6.49
CA ALA A 55 -6.63 -13.79 -5.57
C ALA A 55 -7.88 -12.93 -5.71
N LYS A 56 -8.38 -12.44 -4.57
CA LYS A 56 -9.36 -11.35 -4.51
C LYS A 56 -8.59 -10.08 -4.16
N ILE A 57 -8.85 -9.00 -4.89
CA ILE A 57 -8.20 -7.72 -4.68
C ILE A 57 -9.24 -6.65 -4.36
N PHE A 58 -9.06 -5.98 -3.23
CA PHE A 58 -9.77 -4.75 -2.90
C PHE A 58 -8.79 -3.59 -3.01
N GLY A 59 -9.23 -2.47 -3.57
CA GLY A 59 -8.37 -1.32 -3.71
C GLY A 59 -9.12 -0.01 -3.54
N GLU A 60 -8.37 1.01 -3.15
CA GLU A 60 -8.86 2.36 -2.92
C GLU A 60 -7.85 3.36 -3.47
N VAL A 61 -8.35 4.40 -4.15
CA VAL A 61 -7.52 5.51 -4.60
C VAL A 61 -8.05 6.80 -3.98
N THR A 62 -7.18 7.54 -3.31
CA THR A 62 -7.49 8.86 -2.74
C THR A 62 -6.55 9.90 -3.30
N ARG A 63 -7.05 11.13 -3.48
CA ARG A 63 -6.26 12.27 -3.98
C ARG A 63 -6.09 13.30 -2.89
N GLU A 64 -4.85 13.75 -2.68
CA GLU A 64 -4.51 14.76 -1.70
C GLU A 64 -3.52 15.77 -2.30
N PRO A 65 -3.43 16.99 -1.73
CA PRO A 65 -2.38 17.92 -2.14
C PRO A 65 -0.99 17.32 -1.97
N ASP A 66 -0.08 17.64 -2.88
CA ASP A 66 1.32 17.24 -2.76
C ASP A 66 2.13 18.39 -2.17
N PHE A 67 2.73 18.19 -1.02
CA PHE A 67 3.49 19.19 -0.28
C PHE A 67 5.00 19.01 -0.38
N ASP A 68 5.50 18.05 -1.15
CA ASP A 68 6.92 17.86 -1.34
C ASP A 68 7.52 18.99 -2.17
N HIS A 69 8.61 19.58 -1.65
CA HIS A 69 9.34 20.66 -2.32
C HIS A 69 10.45 20.16 -3.25
N LYS A 70 10.88 18.91 -3.06
CA LYS A 70 11.95 18.29 -3.85
C LYS A 70 11.44 17.04 -4.54
N ILE A 71 11.29 17.10 -5.85
CA ILE A 71 10.81 15.97 -6.67
C ILE A 71 11.72 14.75 -6.51
N ALA A 72 13.04 14.96 -6.43
CA ALA A 72 14.01 13.87 -6.30
C ALA A 72 13.96 13.18 -4.92
N ARG A 73 13.34 13.81 -3.93
CA ARG A 73 13.21 13.26 -2.56
C ARG A 73 11.79 13.46 -2.04
N PRO A 74 10.82 12.69 -2.53
CA PRO A 74 9.40 12.86 -2.22
C PRO A 74 9.05 12.27 -0.84
N SER A 75 9.71 12.73 0.23
CA SER A 75 9.62 12.12 1.55
C SER A 75 8.24 12.24 2.19
N LEU A 76 7.56 13.39 2.03
CA LEU A 76 6.22 13.59 2.60
C LEU A 76 5.19 12.70 1.92
N ARG A 77 5.20 12.64 0.60
CA ARG A 77 4.30 11.77 -0.16
C ARG A 77 4.52 10.30 0.19
N LEU A 78 5.77 9.85 0.20
CA LEU A 78 6.08 8.45 0.46
C LEU A 78 5.76 8.04 1.90
N MET A 79 6.00 8.89 2.89
CA MET A 79 5.60 8.59 4.26
C MET A 79 4.08 8.62 4.44
N ASN A 80 3.36 9.49 3.72
CA ASN A 80 1.90 9.48 3.74
C ASN A 80 1.34 8.18 3.15
N GLU A 81 1.96 7.66 2.10
CA GLU A 81 1.67 6.33 1.55
C GLU A 81 1.83 5.24 2.61
N VAL A 82 2.94 5.27 3.36
CA VAL A 82 3.22 4.32 4.44
C VAL A 82 2.16 4.40 5.55
N TYR A 83 1.76 5.61 5.95
CA TYR A 83 0.71 5.81 6.95
C TYR A 83 -0.63 5.23 6.52
N LYS A 84 -0.98 5.36 5.25
CA LYS A 84 -2.22 4.79 4.72
C LYS A 84 -2.21 3.26 4.75
N VAL A 85 -1.10 2.65 4.41
CA VAL A 85 -0.91 1.20 4.49
C VAL A 85 -1.01 0.72 5.94
N GLN A 86 -0.35 1.41 6.85
CA GLN A 86 -0.40 1.10 8.28
C GLN A 86 -1.83 1.22 8.82
N ASN A 87 -2.54 2.27 8.47
CA ASN A 87 -3.93 2.47 8.91
C ASN A 87 -4.84 1.35 8.42
N LEU A 88 -4.68 0.93 7.17
CA LEU A 88 -5.46 -0.17 6.61
C LEU A 88 -5.15 -1.49 7.34
N TYR A 89 -3.88 -1.79 7.61
CA TYR A 89 -3.50 -2.95 8.40
C TYR A 89 -4.17 -2.92 9.78
N SER A 90 -4.13 -1.78 10.47
CA SER A 90 -4.74 -1.63 11.81
C SER A 90 -6.23 -1.95 11.80
N GLN A 91 -6.94 -1.58 10.75
CA GLN A 91 -8.37 -1.86 10.61
C GLN A 91 -8.67 -3.32 10.30
N LEU A 92 -7.71 -4.07 9.78
CA LEU A 92 -7.89 -5.46 9.37
C LEU A 92 -7.19 -6.45 10.29
N GLN A 93 -6.35 -6.00 11.20
CA GLN A 93 -5.50 -6.84 12.03
C GLN A 93 -6.29 -7.94 12.77
N GLU A 94 -7.42 -7.57 13.36
CA GLU A 94 -8.24 -8.51 14.14
C GLU A 94 -8.77 -9.65 13.28
N VAL A 95 -9.28 -9.33 12.09
CA VAL A 95 -9.86 -10.35 11.19
C VAL A 95 -8.78 -11.17 10.47
N ILE A 96 -7.61 -10.60 10.23
CA ILE A 96 -6.46 -11.34 9.69
C ILE A 96 -6.05 -12.46 10.65
N GLY A 97 -6.04 -12.16 11.95
CA GLY A 97 -5.71 -13.14 12.99
C GLY A 97 -4.35 -13.79 12.75
N TYR A 98 -4.34 -15.12 12.71
CA TYR A 98 -3.11 -15.91 12.50
C TYR A 98 -2.80 -16.20 11.04
N ARG A 99 -3.58 -15.69 10.09
CA ARG A 99 -3.26 -15.86 8.67
C ARG A 99 -1.94 -15.19 8.34
N HIS A 100 -1.21 -15.74 7.38
CA HIS A 100 -0.01 -15.11 6.87
C HIS A 100 -0.33 -13.72 6.32
N CYS A 101 0.38 -12.69 6.79
CA CYS A 101 0.19 -11.32 6.34
C CYS A 101 1.54 -10.68 6.04
N GLU A 102 1.65 -10.03 4.89
CA GLU A 102 2.81 -9.22 4.51
C GLU A 102 2.35 -7.80 4.17
N ILE A 103 3.20 -6.84 4.50
CA ILE A 103 3.05 -5.44 4.09
C ILE A 103 4.09 -5.14 3.03
N HIS A 104 3.65 -4.61 1.90
CA HIS A 104 4.47 -4.31 0.74
C HIS A 104 4.49 -2.80 0.50
N LEU A 105 5.68 -2.22 0.42
CA LEU A 105 5.89 -0.80 0.18
C LEU A 105 6.59 -0.61 -1.16
N ASP A 106 6.12 0.33 -1.97
CA ASP A 106 6.71 0.64 -3.28
C ASP A 106 7.92 1.57 -3.11
N LEU A 107 8.89 1.11 -2.34
CA LEU A 107 10.12 1.84 -2.06
C LEU A 107 11.32 1.06 -2.57
N ASN A 108 12.29 1.77 -3.15
CA ASN A 108 13.51 1.16 -3.63
C ASN A 108 14.67 1.52 -2.70
N PRO A 109 15.35 0.54 -2.10
CA PRO A 109 16.50 0.79 -1.20
C PRO A 109 17.76 1.28 -1.93
N ASP A 110 17.82 1.16 -3.25
CA ASP A 110 18.94 1.65 -4.06
C ASP A 110 18.98 3.18 -4.01
N GLU A 111 20.10 3.75 -3.57
CA GLU A 111 20.30 5.20 -3.41
C GLU A 111 20.14 6.00 -4.71
N ARG A 112 20.19 5.35 -5.86
CA ARG A 112 19.94 5.99 -7.16
C ARG A 112 18.47 6.36 -7.37
N HIS A 113 17.56 5.80 -6.56
CA HIS A 113 16.12 6.08 -6.61
C HIS A 113 15.71 7.04 -5.52
N GLY A 114 14.85 8.02 -5.85
CA GLY A 114 14.39 9.02 -4.88
C GLY A 114 13.67 8.43 -3.68
N SER A 115 12.98 7.29 -3.84
CA SER A 115 12.26 6.62 -2.77
C SER A 115 13.18 6.02 -1.69
N SER A 116 14.48 5.87 -1.95
CA SER A 116 15.43 5.36 -0.95
C SER A 116 15.52 6.25 0.29
N CYS A 117 15.17 7.53 0.17
CA CYS A 117 15.28 8.50 1.26
C CYS A 117 14.42 8.16 2.48
N VAL A 118 13.38 7.34 2.33
CA VAL A 118 12.46 7.00 3.42
C VAL A 118 12.45 5.52 3.78
N VAL A 119 13.24 4.68 3.10
CA VAL A 119 13.18 3.22 3.29
C VAL A 119 13.39 2.82 4.76
N THR A 120 14.45 3.30 5.39
CA THR A 120 14.75 2.96 6.79
C THR A 120 13.65 3.44 7.73
N GLN A 121 13.17 4.66 7.54
CA GLN A 121 12.08 5.24 8.34
C GLN A 121 10.78 4.44 8.16
N ALA A 122 10.45 4.09 6.93
CA ALA A 122 9.23 3.35 6.61
C ALA A 122 9.25 1.95 7.23
N ILE A 123 10.33 1.20 7.06
CA ILE A 123 10.47 -0.14 7.64
C ILE A 123 10.39 -0.08 9.17
N GLY A 124 11.06 0.90 9.79
CA GLY A 124 11.02 1.09 11.24
C GLY A 124 9.62 1.45 11.75
N TYR A 125 8.91 2.32 11.04
CA TYR A 125 7.54 2.70 11.40
C TYR A 125 6.57 1.50 11.34
N ILE A 126 6.62 0.72 10.27
CA ILE A 126 5.76 -0.47 10.12
C ILE A 126 6.12 -1.51 11.17
N LEU A 127 7.40 -1.75 11.42
CA LEU A 127 7.82 -2.70 12.46
C LEU A 127 7.33 -2.27 13.84
N GLY A 128 7.45 -0.98 14.16
CA GLY A 128 7.04 -0.45 15.47
C GLY A 128 5.53 -0.42 15.68
N THR A 129 4.74 -0.17 14.65
CA THR A 129 3.27 -0.04 14.77
C THR A 129 2.52 -1.31 14.45
N CYS A 130 3.05 -2.16 13.58
CA CYS A 130 2.36 -3.38 13.10
C CYS A 130 3.03 -4.67 13.56
N ASN A 131 4.24 -4.59 14.10
CA ASN A 131 5.06 -5.74 14.46
C ASN A 131 5.30 -6.70 13.27
N ILE A 132 5.40 -6.13 12.07
CA ILE A 132 5.67 -6.83 10.82
C ILE A 132 6.84 -6.13 10.13
N LYS A 133 7.77 -6.91 9.58
CA LYS A 133 8.82 -6.36 8.73
C LYS A 133 8.26 -6.10 7.34
N ALA A 134 8.25 -4.86 6.90
CA ALA A 134 7.77 -4.49 5.57
C ALA A 134 8.71 -5.02 4.48
N HIS A 135 8.12 -5.45 3.35
CA HIS A 135 8.85 -5.80 2.15
C HIS A 135 8.93 -4.59 1.23
N VAL A 136 10.09 -4.35 0.67
CA VAL A 136 10.35 -3.30 -0.32
C VAL A 136 10.80 -3.92 -1.63
N LYS A 137 10.96 -3.12 -2.68
CA LYS A 137 11.43 -3.64 -3.98
C LYS A 137 12.74 -4.41 -3.85
N PRO A 138 12.90 -5.53 -4.55
CA PRO A 138 12.00 -6.08 -5.56
C PRO A 138 10.91 -7.03 -5.00
N ASN A 139 10.80 -7.19 -3.68
CA ASN A 139 9.95 -8.19 -3.04
C ASN A 139 8.61 -7.61 -2.55
N ALA A 140 8.04 -6.66 -3.29
CA ALA A 140 6.85 -5.91 -2.88
C ALA A 140 5.77 -5.88 -3.97
N PHE A 141 5.32 -7.04 -4.44
CA PHE A 141 4.41 -7.13 -5.60
C PHE A 141 3.07 -6.44 -5.37
N ALA A 142 2.54 -6.45 -4.15
CA ALA A 142 1.26 -5.82 -3.86
C ALA A 142 1.33 -4.29 -4.02
N ALA A 143 2.49 -3.69 -3.79
CA ALA A 143 2.71 -2.28 -4.03
C ALA A 143 3.06 -2.00 -5.50
N SER A 144 4.05 -2.70 -6.05
CA SER A 144 4.60 -2.39 -7.37
C SER A 144 3.78 -2.93 -8.55
N ILE A 145 2.85 -3.84 -8.32
CA ILE A 145 1.99 -4.39 -9.38
C ILE A 145 0.52 -4.12 -9.07
N ALA A 146 0.02 -4.62 -7.95
CA ALA A 146 -1.41 -4.55 -7.66
C ALA A 146 -1.89 -3.11 -7.42
N ALA A 147 -1.19 -2.34 -6.60
CA ALA A 147 -1.58 -0.95 -6.32
C ALA A 147 -1.41 -0.04 -7.53
N ASP A 148 -0.31 -0.18 -8.26
CA ASP A 148 -0.07 0.58 -9.49
C ASP A 148 -1.14 0.30 -10.54
N ARG A 149 -1.49 -0.96 -10.74
CA ARG A 149 -2.54 -1.37 -11.66
C ARG A 149 -3.90 -0.82 -11.27
N PHE A 150 -4.21 -0.85 -9.98
CA PHE A 150 -5.46 -0.33 -9.45
C PHE A 150 -5.58 1.17 -9.66
N LYS A 151 -4.50 1.90 -9.44
CA LYS A 151 -4.39 3.34 -9.68
C LYS A 151 -4.62 3.66 -11.16
N ALA A 152 -4.01 2.91 -12.07
CA ALA A 152 -4.17 3.08 -13.51
C ALA A 152 -5.63 2.85 -13.95
N LEU A 153 -6.31 1.83 -13.41
CA LEU A 153 -7.71 1.57 -13.70
C LEU A 153 -8.63 2.69 -13.21
N SER A 154 -8.31 3.30 -12.09
CA SER A 154 -9.10 4.41 -11.53
C SER A 154 -8.91 5.70 -12.32
N ALA A 155 -7.78 5.89 -13.00
CA ALA A 155 -7.51 7.06 -13.83
C ALA A 155 -8.14 6.97 -15.23
N ALA A 156 -8.56 5.80 -15.65
CA ALA A 156 -9.15 5.56 -16.96
C ALA A 156 -10.66 6.03 -17.01
#